data_b4c433e96a54fe2d0b0e130a998f11da
#
_entry.id   b4c433e96a54fe2d0b0e130a998f11da
#
_cell.length_a   1.000
_cell.length_b   1.000
_cell.length_c   1.000
_cell.angle_alpha   90.00
_cell.angle_beta   90.00
_cell.angle_gamma   90.00
#
_symmetry.space_group_name_H-M   'P 1'
#
loop_
_entity.id
_entity.type
_entity.pdbx_description
1 polymer ?
#
loop_
_entity_poly.entity_id
_entity_poly.type
_entity_poly.pdbx_seq_one_letter_code
_entity_poly.pdbx_strand_id
1 'polypeptide(L)'
;GFEAPAIKDPQLFAGKIFSVLMGGGMSSRLFQEIREKRGLCYSIGTSFDGYTDIGMFLCYSGTSGEKIRELSEVIATEFNKSVTDITEVEVERAKTQLRASLLMSLESSSSRSERLARGLIIWERIITVQETIAKIDNVTLQDVKNFGLAIFNNVKPAMVLYGKVSKAPNLEEFCSKLLV
;
A
#
# COMPACT_ATOMS: atom_id res chain seq x y z
N GLY A 1 -7.14 -6.08 4.74
CA GLY A 1 -6.18 -6.67 3.79
C GLY A 1 -6.87 -7.13 2.54
N PHE A 2 -6.21 -6.95 1.42
CA PHE A 2 -6.68 -7.36 0.09
C PHE A 2 -5.65 -8.29 -0.52
N GLU A 3 -6.12 -9.30 -1.23
CA GLU A 3 -5.27 -10.11 -2.08
C GLU A 3 -4.63 -9.23 -3.18
N ALA A 4 -3.38 -9.47 -3.47
CA ALA A 4 -2.60 -8.65 -4.38
C ALA A 4 -1.63 -9.51 -5.20
N PRO A 5 -1.01 -8.97 -6.27
CA PRO A 5 -0.09 -9.68 -7.11
C PRO A 5 1.12 -10.27 -6.38
N ALA A 6 1.56 -11.46 -6.81
CA ALA A 6 2.74 -12.14 -6.29
C ALA A 6 4.05 -11.39 -6.61
N ILE A 7 5.15 -11.83 -5.99
CA ILE A 7 6.46 -11.14 -6.09
C ILE A 7 7.06 -11.13 -7.51
N LYS A 8 6.68 -12.07 -8.35
CA LYS A 8 7.14 -12.16 -9.76
C LYS A 8 6.19 -11.49 -10.75
N ASP A 9 5.08 -10.95 -10.27
CA ASP A 9 4.09 -10.28 -11.12
C ASP A 9 4.64 -8.95 -11.67
N PRO A 10 4.37 -8.60 -12.93
CA PRO A 10 4.73 -7.31 -13.51
C PRO A 10 4.21 -6.10 -12.73
N GLN A 11 3.09 -6.22 -12.04
CA GLN A 11 2.49 -5.14 -11.24
C GLN A 11 3.14 -4.93 -9.88
N LEU A 12 4.16 -5.71 -9.49
CA LEU A 12 4.83 -5.61 -8.20
C LEU A 12 5.22 -4.17 -7.83
N PHE A 13 5.83 -3.44 -8.77
CA PHE A 13 6.30 -2.08 -8.49
C PHE A 13 5.17 -1.05 -8.52
N ALA A 14 4.14 -1.27 -9.32
CA ALA A 14 2.91 -0.47 -9.25
C ALA A 14 2.25 -0.59 -7.86
N GLY A 15 2.16 -1.81 -7.33
CA GLY A 15 1.65 -2.07 -5.98
C GLY A 15 2.49 -1.42 -4.89
N LYS A 16 3.81 -1.45 -4.99
CA LYS A 16 4.69 -0.76 -4.02
C LYS A 16 4.51 0.75 -4.05
N ILE A 17 4.42 1.34 -5.25
CA ILE A 17 4.19 2.78 -5.41
C ILE A 17 2.79 3.15 -4.90
N PHE A 18 1.76 2.39 -5.23
CA PHE A 18 0.41 2.58 -4.73
C PHE A 18 0.37 2.55 -3.19
N SER A 19 1.04 1.57 -2.59
CA SER A 19 1.13 1.47 -1.13
C SER A 19 1.80 2.72 -0.51
N VAL A 20 2.92 3.17 -1.05
CA VAL A 20 3.60 4.39 -0.56
C VAL A 20 2.71 5.62 -0.71
N LEU A 21 2.02 5.76 -1.83
CA LEU A 21 1.12 6.87 -2.12
C LEU A 21 -0.06 6.90 -1.15
N MET A 22 -0.65 5.74 -0.85
CA MET A 22 -1.82 5.64 0.02
C MET A 22 -1.48 5.84 1.50
N GLY A 23 -0.42 5.21 2.02
CA GLY A 23 -0.14 5.22 3.46
C GLY A 23 1.35 5.15 3.84
N GLY A 24 2.27 5.42 2.91
CA GLY A 24 3.72 5.25 3.13
C GLY A 24 4.41 6.39 3.90
N GLY A 25 3.69 7.36 4.43
CA GLY A 25 4.30 8.45 5.20
C GLY A 25 3.39 9.66 5.40
N MET A 26 3.91 10.72 5.99
CA MET A 26 3.13 11.90 6.38
C MET A 26 2.45 12.62 5.21
N SER A 27 2.98 12.54 4.00
CA SER A 27 2.38 13.15 2.80
C SER A 27 1.47 12.19 2.01
N SER A 28 1.21 10.99 2.52
CA SER A 28 0.31 10.03 1.91
C SER A 28 -1.16 10.40 2.08
N ARG A 29 -2.03 9.90 1.19
CA ARG A 29 -3.46 10.26 1.18
C ARG A 29 -4.16 9.97 2.49
N LEU A 30 -4.04 8.73 2.99
CA LEU A 30 -4.71 8.32 4.21
C LEU A 30 -4.19 9.10 5.43
N PHE A 31 -2.89 9.36 5.49
CA PHE A 31 -2.33 10.14 6.60
C PHE A 31 -2.89 11.56 6.60
N GLN A 32 -2.90 12.24 5.44
CA GLN A 32 -3.40 13.60 5.32
C GLN A 32 -4.91 13.68 5.59
N GLU A 33 -5.72 12.81 5.00
CA GLU A 33 -7.17 12.89 5.12
C GLU A 33 -7.69 12.43 6.49
N ILE A 34 -7.08 11.41 7.06
CA ILE A 34 -7.60 10.74 8.26
C ILE A 34 -6.96 11.28 9.52
N ARG A 35 -5.61 11.38 9.54
CA ARG A 35 -4.89 11.80 10.74
C ARG A 35 -4.81 13.33 10.84
N GLU A 36 -4.33 14.00 9.80
CA GLU A 36 -4.07 15.44 9.86
C GLU A 36 -5.36 16.26 9.80
N LYS A 37 -6.22 16.02 8.81
CA LYS A 37 -7.43 16.83 8.61
C LYS A 37 -8.55 16.49 9.60
N ARG A 38 -8.73 15.22 9.97
CA ARG A 38 -9.85 14.75 10.78
C ARG A 38 -9.48 14.29 12.19
N GLY A 39 -8.22 14.03 12.45
CA GLY A 39 -7.78 13.54 13.76
C GLY A 39 -8.42 12.21 14.17
N LEU A 40 -8.75 11.35 13.20
CA LEU A 40 -9.49 10.10 13.46
C LEU A 40 -8.62 8.98 14.01
N CYS A 41 -7.30 9.04 13.84
CA CYS A 41 -6.40 7.99 14.29
C CYS A 41 -5.07 8.57 14.80
N TYR A 42 -4.37 7.78 15.62
CA TYR A 42 -2.98 8.07 16.01
C TYR A 42 -1.99 7.63 14.94
N SER A 43 -2.22 6.45 14.37
CA SER A 43 -1.38 5.88 13.32
C SER A 43 -2.24 5.32 12.20
N ILE A 44 -1.79 5.48 10.99
CA ILE A 44 -2.36 4.87 9.80
C ILE A 44 -1.25 4.63 8.78
N GLY A 45 -1.34 3.52 8.08
CA GLY A 45 -0.39 3.20 7.03
C GLY A 45 -0.88 2.06 6.16
N THR A 46 -0.15 1.85 5.08
CA THR A 46 -0.35 0.74 4.15
C THR A 46 0.96 0.03 3.89
N SER A 47 0.89 -1.25 3.64
CA SER A 47 2.00 -2.04 3.12
C SER A 47 1.56 -2.89 1.92
N PHE A 48 2.53 -3.24 1.08
CA PHE A 48 2.35 -4.20 0.01
C PHE A 48 3.49 -5.22 0.06
N ASP A 49 3.12 -6.47 0.27
CA ASP A 49 4.03 -7.59 0.36
C ASP A 49 3.68 -8.63 -0.71
N GLY A 50 4.64 -8.92 -1.58
CA GLY A 50 4.53 -10.01 -2.56
C GLY A 50 5.26 -11.26 -2.06
N TYR A 51 4.56 -12.38 -2.03
CA TYR A 51 5.11 -13.72 -1.79
C TYR A 51 5.23 -14.47 -3.11
N THR A 52 5.69 -15.72 -3.08
CA THR A 52 5.94 -16.50 -4.31
C THR A 52 4.68 -16.84 -5.09
N ASP A 53 3.59 -17.02 -4.41
CA ASP A 53 2.30 -17.47 -4.94
C ASP A 53 1.20 -16.39 -4.90
N ILE A 54 1.27 -15.48 -3.94
CA ILE A 54 0.26 -14.45 -3.71
C ILE A 54 0.92 -13.18 -3.18
N GLY A 55 0.25 -12.06 -3.26
CA GLY A 55 0.60 -10.82 -2.55
C GLY A 55 -0.50 -10.36 -1.62
N MET A 56 -0.19 -9.39 -0.79
CA MET A 56 -1.12 -8.76 0.13
C MET A 56 -0.92 -7.24 0.15
N PHE A 57 -2.01 -6.50 -0.08
CA PHE A 57 -2.08 -5.08 0.23
C PHE A 57 -2.81 -4.93 1.56
N LEU A 58 -2.15 -4.32 2.53
CA LEU A 58 -2.65 -4.13 3.88
C LEU A 58 -2.81 -2.65 4.19
N CYS A 59 -3.94 -2.28 4.80
CA CYS A 59 -4.14 -1.00 5.46
C CYS A 59 -4.35 -1.25 6.95
N TYR A 60 -3.62 -0.55 7.81
CA TYR A 60 -3.76 -0.65 9.26
C TYR A 60 -3.92 0.72 9.90
N SER A 61 -4.66 0.79 10.99
CA SER A 61 -4.83 2.02 11.75
C SER A 61 -5.08 1.76 13.23
N GLY A 62 -4.54 2.66 14.08
CA GLY A 62 -4.82 2.70 15.51
C GLY A 62 -5.73 3.88 15.86
N THR A 63 -6.96 3.57 16.31
CA THR A 63 -8.00 4.57 16.61
C THR A 63 -8.73 4.27 17.92
N SER A 64 -9.56 5.19 18.38
CA SER A 64 -10.51 4.95 19.48
C SER A 64 -11.78 4.25 18.99
N GLY A 65 -12.42 3.44 19.87
CA GLY A 65 -13.65 2.74 19.50
C GLY A 65 -14.81 3.65 19.11
N GLU A 66 -14.78 4.94 19.45
CA GLU A 66 -15.80 5.91 19.06
C GLU A 66 -15.64 6.40 17.63
N LYS A 67 -14.39 6.47 17.14
CA LYS A 67 -14.05 7.00 15.82
C LYS A 67 -13.97 5.92 14.73
N ILE A 68 -14.05 4.64 15.09
CA ILE A 68 -13.75 3.52 14.20
C ILE A 68 -14.69 3.46 12.99
N ARG A 69 -15.97 3.83 13.14
CA ARG A 69 -16.94 3.83 12.04
C ARG A 69 -16.58 4.91 11.02
N GLU A 70 -16.40 6.15 11.45
CA GLU A 70 -16.01 7.26 10.59
C GLU A 70 -14.66 7.00 9.91
N LEU A 71 -13.68 6.46 10.66
CA LEU A 71 -12.39 6.05 10.10
C LEU A 71 -12.56 5.09 8.92
N SER A 72 -13.37 4.05 9.10
CA SER A 72 -13.61 3.04 8.05
C SER A 72 -14.27 3.65 6.81
N GLU A 73 -15.20 4.57 6.99
CA GLU A 73 -15.89 5.27 5.90
C GLU A 73 -14.93 6.16 5.09
N VAL A 74 -14.05 6.86 5.77
CA VAL A 74 -13.05 7.72 5.10
C VAL A 74 -12.02 6.86 4.39
N ILE A 75 -11.58 5.72 4.96
CA ILE A 75 -10.67 4.77 4.27
C ILE A 75 -11.31 4.29 2.96
N ALA A 76 -12.57 3.83 2.99
CA ALA A 76 -13.27 3.38 1.79
C ALA A 76 -13.40 4.50 0.74
N THR A 77 -13.72 5.71 1.18
CA THR A 77 -13.80 6.88 0.30
C THR A 77 -12.45 7.18 -0.38
N GLU A 78 -11.36 7.15 0.36
CA GLU A 78 -10.02 7.41 -0.20
C GLU A 78 -9.55 6.28 -1.12
N PHE A 79 -9.94 5.03 -0.84
CA PHE A 79 -9.69 3.91 -1.77
C PHE A 79 -10.43 4.11 -3.09
N ASN A 80 -11.72 4.49 -3.05
CA ASN A 80 -12.49 4.78 -4.27
C ASN A 80 -11.88 5.94 -5.08
N LYS A 81 -11.48 7.02 -4.42
CA LYS A 81 -10.83 8.14 -5.09
C LYS A 81 -9.49 7.75 -5.72
N SER A 82 -8.74 6.85 -5.07
CA SER A 82 -7.39 6.48 -5.52
C SER A 82 -7.38 5.82 -6.91
N VAL A 83 -8.48 5.27 -7.38
CA VAL A 83 -8.55 4.68 -8.72
C VAL A 83 -8.88 5.69 -9.83
N THR A 84 -9.36 6.87 -9.46
CA THR A 84 -9.79 7.90 -10.43
C THR A 84 -8.91 9.15 -10.41
N ASP A 85 -8.58 9.67 -9.23
CA ASP A 85 -8.02 11.02 -9.06
C ASP A 85 -6.54 11.07 -8.65
N ILE A 86 -5.83 9.92 -8.62
CA ILE A 86 -4.36 9.92 -8.45
C ILE A 86 -3.72 10.79 -9.54
N THR A 87 -2.79 11.65 -9.12
CA THR A 87 -2.06 12.57 -9.98
C THR A 87 -0.64 12.07 -10.26
N GLU A 88 -0.05 12.53 -11.37
CA GLU A 88 1.36 12.27 -11.70
C GLU A 88 2.31 12.74 -10.60
N VAL A 89 2.01 13.88 -9.98
CA VAL A 89 2.81 14.44 -8.88
C VAL A 89 2.86 13.50 -7.67
N GLU A 90 1.76 12.85 -7.33
CA GLU A 90 1.70 11.87 -6.24
C GLU A 90 2.49 10.62 -6.57
N VAL A 91 2.41 10.13 -7.80
CA VAL A 91 3.16 8.98 -8.28
C VAL A 91 4.66 9.26 -8.24
N GLU A 92 5.12 10.39 -8.78
CA GLU A 92 6.54 10.76 -8.78
C GLU A 92 7.10 10.98 -7.35
N ARG A 93 6.30 11.54 -6.45
CA ARG A 93 6.66 11.63 -5.04
C ARG A 93 6.83 10.24 -4.41
N ALA A 94 5.90 9.31 -4.66
CA ALA A 94 5.99 7.94 -4.16
C ALA A 94 7.19 7.17 -4.72
N LYS A 95 7.49 7.32 -6.02
CA LYS A 95 8.70 6.77 -6.65
C LYS A 95 9.96 7.31 -5.98
N THR A 96 10.03 8.63 -5.76
CA THR A 96 11.18 9.27 -5.11
C THR A 96 11.39 8.73 -3.70
N GLN A 97 10.32 8.58 -2.92
CA GLN A 97 10.37 8.01 -1.58
C GLN A 97 10.82 6.54 -1.61
N LEU A 98 10.36 5.75 -2.57
CA LEU A 98 10.75 4.35 -2.73
C LEU A 98 12.25 4.22 -3.06
N ARG A 99 12.74 5.05 -4.00
CA ARG A 99 14.18 5.11 -4.35
C ARG A 99 15.03 5.49 -3.14
N ALA A 100 14.63 6.53 -2.42
CA ALA A 100 15.35 6.98 -1.22
C ALA A 100 15.40 5.89 -0.14
N SER A 101 14.27 5.22 0.13
CA SER A 101 14.21 4.12 1.08
C SER A 101 15.10 2.93 0.67
N LEU A 102 15.10 2.60 -0.64
CA LEU A 102 15.99 1.58 -1.19
C LEU A 102 17.46 1.93 -0.94
N LEU A 103 17.88 3.13 -1.30
CA LEU A 103 19.27 3.56 -1.16
C LEU A 103 19.70 3.62 0.31
N MET A 104 18.88 4.16 1.19
CA MET A 104 19.17 4.19 2.63
C MET A 104 19.27 2.79 3.22
N SER A 105 18.46 1.83 2.76
CA SER A 105 18.53 0.45 3.25
C SER A 105 19.87 -0.23 2.94
N LEU A 106 20.60 0.23 1.92
CA LEU A 106 21.89 -0.33 1.53
C LEU A 106 23.04 0.07 2.47
N GLU A 107 22.85 1.02 3.35
CA GLU A 107 23.85 1.38 4.38
C GLU A 107 23.94 0.29 5.47
N SER A 108 22.86 -0.48 5.66
CA SER A 108 22.84 -1.62 6.57
C SER A 108 23.43 -2.88 5.89
N SER A 109 24.46 -3.46 6.49
CA SER A 109 25.05 -4.72 6.02
C SER A 109 24.05 -5.88 6.07
N SER A 110 23.18 -5.92 7.09
CA SER A 110 22.11 -6.91 7.21
C SER A 110 21.10 -6.79 6.07
N SER A 111 20.61 -5.59 5.79
CA SER A 111 19.66 -5.36 4.68
C SER A 111 20.26 -5.68 3.32
N ARG A 112 21.55 -5.41 3.13
CA ARG A 112 22.27 -5.80 1.90
C ARG A 112 22.35 -7.31 1.76
N SER A 113 22.71 -8.01 2.82
CA SER A 113 22.81 -9.48 2.83
C SER A 113 21.43 -10.11 2.57
N GLU A 114 20.39 -9.65 3.25
CA GLU A 114 19.03 -10.13 3.04
C GLU A 114 18.56 -9.91 1.60
N ARG A 115 18.80 -8.71 1.04
CA ARG A 115 18.42 -8.40 -0.34
C ARG A 115 19.10 -9.37 -1.34
N LEU A 116 20.40 -9.66 -1.16
CA LEU A 116 21.14 -10.59 -2.01
C LEU A 116 20.57 -12.01 -1.88
N ALA A 117 20.36 -12.47 -0.65
CA ALA A 117 19.82 -13.80 -0.38
C ALA A 117 18.41 -13.96 -0.99
N ARG A 118 17.53 -13.00 -0.78
CA ARG A 118 16.18 -13.00 -1.40
C ARG A 118 16.25 -12.99 -2.92
N GLY A 119 17.17 -12.22 -3.50
CA GLY A 119 17.37 -12.21 -4.96
C GLY A 119 17.72 -13.60 -5.50
N LEU A 120 18.65 -14.28 -4.86
CA LEU A 120 19.07 -15.64 -5.25
C LEU A 120 17.94 -16.67 -5.04
N ILE A 121 17.24 -16.61 -3.91
CA ILE A 121 16.17 -17.57 -3.59
C ILE A 121 14.98 -17.42 -4.56
N ILE A 122 14.57 -16.18 -4.84
CA ILE A 122 13.35 -15.93 -5.59
C ILE A 122 13.58 -15.89 -7.10
N TRP A 123 14.70 -15.26 -7.52
CA TRP A 123 14.98 -14.96 -8.92
C TRP A 123 16.13 -15.79 -9.50
N GLU A 124 16.79 -16.62 -8.66
CA GLU A 124 17.97 -17.42 -9.02
C GLU A 124 19.14 -16.57 -9.55
N ARG A 125 19.13 -15.27 -9.26
CA ARG A 125 20.15 -14.31 -9.66
C ARG A 125 20.22 -13.11 -8.73
N ILE A 126 21.30 -12.38 -8.82
CA ILE A 126 21.46 -11.09 -8.14
C ILE A 126 20.68 -10.03 -8.90
N ILE A 127 19.75 -9.36 -8.22
CA ILE A 127 19.04 -8.20 -8.75
C ILE A 127 19.82 -6.95 -8.37
N THR A 128 20.32 -6.21 -9.35
CA THR A 128 21.09 -4.99 -9.09
C THR A 128 20.19 -3.86 -8.56
N VAL A 129 20.81 -2.88 -7.91
CA VAL A 129 20.12 -1.67 -7.45
C VAL A 129 19.58 -0.87 -8.64
N GLN A 130 20.40 -0.74 -9.66
CA GLN A 130 20.06 -0.04 -10.91
C GLN A 130 18.85 -0.67 -11.60
N GLU A 131 18.80 -2.00 -11.68
CA GLU A 131 17.63 -2.71 -12.21
C GLU A 131 16.36 -2.42 -11.40
N THR A 132 16.48 -2.39 -10.08
CA THR A 132 15.32 -2.07 -9.22
C THR A 132 14.86 -0.64 -9.41
N ILE A 133 15.78 0.32 -9.49
CA ILE A 133 15.46 1.73 -9.75
C ILE A 133 14.79 1.88 -11.12
N ALA A 134 15.32 1.25 -12.16
CA ALA A 134 14.72 1.29 -13.50
C ALA A 134 13.28 0.73 -13.51
N LYS A 135 13.01 -0.34 -12.75
CA LYS A 135 11.65 -0.88 -12.60
C LYS A 135 10.71 0.08 -11.88
N ILE A 136 11.19 0.82 -10.87
CA ILE A 136 10.40 1.87 -10.20
C ILE A 136 10.10 3.01 -11.17
N ASP A 137 11.10 3.48 -11.90
CA ASP A 137 10.99 4.63 -12.80
C ASP A 137 10.06 4.36 -14.00
N ASN A 138 10.04 3.14 -14.50
CA ASN A 138 9.20 2.73 -15.63
C ASN A 138 7.70 2.60 -15.30
N VAL A 139 7.31 2.59 -14.04
CA VAL A 139 5.89 2.54 -13.67
C VAL A 139 5.19 3.83 -14.08
N THR A 140 4.08 3.73 -14.77
CA THR A 140 3.26 4.88 -15.17
C THR A 140 2.14 5.16 -14.18
N LEU A 141 1.56 6.36 -14.26
CA LEU A 141 0.32 6.70 -13.54
C LEU A 141 -0.79 5.67 -13.80
N GLN A 142 -0.91 5.22 -15.06
CA GLN A 142 -1.95 4.26 -15.42
C GLN A 142 -1.73 2.88 -14.77
N ASP A 143 -0.47 2.43 -14.63
CA ASP A 143 -0.17 1.18 -13.94
C ASP A 143 -0.57 1.24 -12.47
N VAL A 144 -0.34 2.37 -11.81
CA VAL A 144 -0.72 2.59 -10.40
C VAL A 144 -2.24 2.59 -10.23
N LYS A 145 -2.97 3.26 -11.14
CA LYS A 145 -4.45 3.24 -11.15
C LYS A 145 -5.00 1.85 -11.43
N ASN A 146 -4.44 1.14 -12.42
CA ASN A 146 -4.86 -0.22 -12.76
C ASN A 146 -4.64 -1.19 -11.60
N PHE A 147 -3.54 -1.05 -10.87
CA PHE A 147 -3.30 -1.82 -9.65
C PHE A 147 -4.40 -1.57 -8.61
N GLY A 148 -4.72 -0.31 -8.31
CA GLY A 148 -5.80 0.04 -7.37
C GLY A 148 -7.15 -0.55 -7.80
N LEU A 149 -7.51 -0.41 -9.08
CA LEU A 149 -8.71 -1.02 -9.65
C LEU A 149 -8.73 -2.54 -9.46
N ALA A 150 -7.64 -3.22 -9.76
CA ALA A 150 -7.56 -4.67 -9.68
C ALA A 150 -7.78 -5.20 -8.26
N ILE A 151 -7.18 -4.55 -7.25
CA ILE A 151 -7.32 -5.01 -5.86
C ILE A 151 -8.68 -4.66 -5.23
N PHE A 152 -9.38 -3.61 -5.67
CA PHE A 152 -10.66 -3.24 -5.09
C PHE A 152 -11.87 -3.87 -5.82
N ASN A 153 -11.77 -4.18 -7.11
CA ASN A 153 -12.90 -4.67 -7.92
C ASN A 153 -13.22 -6.16 -7.76
N ASN A 154 -12.26 -7.01 -7.47
CA ASN A 154 -12.45 -8.46 -7.59
C ASN A 154 -12.15 -9.25 -6.33
N VAL A 155 -11.86 -8.61 -5.21
CA VAL A 155 -11.32 -9.30 -4.05
C VAL A 155 -12.19 -9.08 -2.84
N LYS A 156 -12.52 -10.17 -2.16
CA LYS A 156 -13.12 -10.11 -0.83
C LYS A 156 -12.02 -9.73 0.17
N PRO A 157 -12.04 -8.51 0.73
CA PRO A 157 -11.04 -8.15 1.72
C PRO A 157 -11.22 -8.95 3.00
N ALA A 158 -10.13 -9.10 3.75
CA ALA A 158 -10.19 -9.56 5.13
C ALA A 158 -10.10 -8.34 6.07
N MET A 159 -10.89 -8.34 7.12
CA MET A 159 -10.89 -7.27 8.14
C MET A 159 -10.68 -7.87 9.53
N VAL A 160 -9.72 -7.30 10.27
CA VAL A 160 -9.47 -7.65 11.67
C VAL A 160 -9.66 -6.40 12.52
N LEU A 161 -10.46 -6.54 13.55
CA LEU A 161 -10.75 -5.49 14.53
C LEU A 161 -10.36 -5.98 15.92
N TYR A 162 -9.58 -5.17 16.64
CA TYR A 162 -9.14 -5.54 17.99
C TYR A 162 -9.36 -4.38 18.97
N GLY A 163 -9.99 -4.65 20.12
CA GLY A 163 -10.24 -3.67 21.16
C GLY A 163 -11.74 -3.36 21.38
N LYS A 164 -12.07 -2.09 21.60
CA LYS A 164 -13.46 -1.62 21.75
C LYS A 164 -14.12 -1.46 20.39
N VAL A 165 -14.63 -2.54 19.84
CA VAL A 165 -15.11 -2.61 18.44
C VAL A 165 -16.63 -2.61 18.29
N SER A 166 -17.40 -2.37 19.36
CA SER A 166 -18.87 -2.41 19.33
C SER A 166 -19.52 -1.44 18.34
N LYS A 167 -18.83 -0.37 17.98
CA LYS A 167 -19.28 0.63 16.98
C LYS A 167 -18.66 0.44 15.60
N ALA A 168 -17.80 -0.57 15.43
CA ALA A 168 -17.16 -0.82 14.15
C ALA A 168 -18.18 -1.31 13.11
N PRO A 169 -18.00 -0.96 11.83
CA PRO A 169 -18.75 -1.61 10.77
C PRO A 169 -18.32 -3.08 10.65
N ASN A 170 -19.21 -3.93 10.21
CA ASN A 170 -18.84 -5.27 9.78
C ASN A 170 -18.18 -5.24 8.39
N LEU A 171 -17.67 -6.37 7.92
CA LEU A 171 -16.99 -6.46 6.64
C LEU A 171 -17.91 -6.13 5.46
N GLU A 172 -19.17 -6.56 5.50
CA GLU A 172 -20.16 -6.30 4.44
C GLU A 172 -20.47 -4.81 4.32
N GLU A 173 -20.66 -4.12 5.46
CA GLU A 173 -20.84 -2.67 5.50
C GLU A 173 -19.64 -1.92 4.94
N PHE A 174 -18.42 -2.38 5.23
CA PHE A 174 -17.21 -1.78 4.66
C PHE A 174 -17.14 -2.01 3.14
N CYS A 175 -17.35 -3.25 2.68
CA CYS A 175 -17.32 -3.60 1.26
C CYS A 175 -18.39 -2.86 0.46
N SER A 176 -19.58 -2.65 1.01
CA SER A 176 -20.65 -1.90 0.32
C SER A 176 -20.30 -0.43 0.03
N LYS A 177 -19.27 0.10 0.68
CA LYS A 177 -18.74 1.45 0.46
C LYS A 177 -17.58 1.50 -0.52
N LEU A 178 -17.03 0.37 -0.90
CA LEU A 178 -16.06 0.26 -1.99
C LEU A 178 -16.85 0.20 -3.30
N LEU A 179 -16.92 1.35 -3.99
CA LEU A 179 -17.75 1.55 -5.19
C LEU A 179 -16.97 1.27 -6.50
N VAL A 180 -15.94 0.47 -6.44
CA VAL A 180 -15.07 0.23 -7.61
C VAL A 180 -15.56 -0.96 -8.41
#